data_3cc114a3aed95f8852cb34c302f3b606
#
_entry.id   3cc114a3aed95f8852cb34c302f3b606
#
_cell.length_a   1.000
_cell.length_b   1.000
_cell.length_c   1.000
_cell.angle_alpha   90.00
_cell.angle_beta   90.00
_cell.angle_gamma   90.00
#
_symmetry.space_group_name_H-M   'P 1'
#
loop_
_entity.id
_entity.type
_entity.pdbx_description
1 polymer ?
#
loop_
_entity_poly.entity_id
_entity_poly.type
_entity_poly.pdbx_seq_one_letter_code
_entity_poly.pdbx_strand_id
1 'polypeptide(L)'
;MTNLNIETIVEFLFQHKFLLTAMFIITFFGVKTIIIKLIKRKSKQSKRLKINMVNNIFTLFVILLIFNIWSNEIQKFAFSIAAFIVAIVLATREFIQCFIGFIYILTSRPFRIGDWIQVGKYYGEVHSNDWAKLTLLEVNKFDYQYTGKTLYVPNSQLITSVIKNLNFLKRYAMHHFTIVRDDSVNPFTFIDALYERANIYCSEFKEVAIRYNQLIENRLDITIEGPDPHIQVATSDLGDTQVIFSVFCPTEKALEIEQKLTADFMTLWFEKK
;
A
#
# COMPACT_ATOMS: atom_id res chain seq x y z
N MET A 1 31.53 62.63 -28.11
CA MET A 1 32.41 61.52 -27.75
C MET A 1 31.89 60.97 -26.43
N THR A 2 31.08 59.96 -26.47
CA THR A 2 30.52 59.31 -25.28
C THR A 2 31.64 58.60 -24.54
N ASN A 3 31.97 59.08 -23.33
CA ASN A 3 32.84 58.34 -22.41
C ASN A 3 32.21 56.96 -22.17
N LEU A 4 32.73 55.97 -22.86
CA LEU A 4 32.39 54.57 -22.53
C LEU A 4 32.99 54.28 -21.14
N ASN A 5 32.17 54.50 -20.12
CA ASN A 5 32.56 54.20 -18.76
C ASN A 5 32.72 52.66 -18.65
N ILE A 6 33.80 52.23 -18.04
CA ILE A 6 34.11 50.80 -17.86
C ILE A 6 32.91 50.08 -17.25
N GLU A 7 32.14 50.76 -16.41
CA GLU A 7 30.89 50.22 -15.81
C GLU A 7 29.82 49.91 -16.86
N THR A 8 29.58 50.77 -17.84
CA THR A 8 28.60 50.55 -18.91
C THR A 8 28.98 49.37 -19.83
N ILE A 9 30.29 49.17 -20.07
CA ILE A 9 30.78 48.04 -20.85
C ILE A 9 30.61 46.74 -20.05
N VAL A 10 30.88 46.77 -18.75
CA VAL A 10 30.71 45.60 -17.88
C VAL A 10 29.25 45.22 -17.76
N GLU A 11 28.33 46.16 -17.57
CA GLU A 11 26.90 45.91 -17.55
C GLU A 11 26.39 45.34 -18.90
N PHE A 12 26.83 45.89 -20.02
CA PHE A 12 26.48 45.40 -21.35
C PHE A 12 26.97 43.96 -21.57
N LEU A 13 28.19 43.64 -21.12
CA LEU A 13 28.75 42.29 -21.23
C LEU A 13 28.01 41.30 -20.33
N PHE A 14 27.60 41.71 -19.13
CA PHE A 14 26.79 40.88 -18.24
C PHE A 14 25.37 40.65 -18.78
N GLN A 15 24.77 41.60 -19.46
CA GLN A 15 23.52 41.45 -20.18
C GLN A 15 23.64 40.45 -21.34
N HIS A 16 24.82 40.36 -21.98
CA HIS A 16 25.08 39.47 -23.13
C HIS A 16 26.01 38.32 -22.73
N LYS A 17 25.53 37.47 -21.82
CA LYS A 17 26.32 36.36 -21.26
C LYS A 17 26.98 35.43 -22.30
N PHE A 18 26.33 35.25 -23.45
CA PHE A 18 26.92 34.49 -24.56
C PHE A 18 28.19 35.19 -25.10
N LEU A 19 28.20 36.52 -25.25
CA LEU A 19 29.37 37.28 -25.70
C LEU A 19 30.46 37.24 -24.65
N LEU A 20 30.09 37.36 -23.38
CA LEU A 20 31.00 37.26 -22.25
C LEU A 20 31.67 35.90 -22.17
N THR A 21 30.91 34.80 -22.27
CA THR A 21 31.47 33.45 -22.28
C THR A 21 32.36 33.21 -23.48
N ALA A 22 31.98 33.68 -24.68
CA ALA A 22 32.79 33.54 -25.89
C ALA A 22 34.12 34.30 -25.74
N MET A 23 34.09 35.54 -25.21
CA MET A 23 35.29 36.36 -24.97
C MET A 23 36.25 35.67 -23.96
N PHE A 24 35.72 35.11 -22.86
CA PHE A 24 36.52 34.36 -21.90
C PHE A 24 37.13 33.10 -22.52
N ILE A 25 36.38 32.33 -23.29
CA ILE A 25 36.88 31.11 -23.95
C ILE A 25 38.03 31.50 -24.90
N ILE A 26 37.87 32.52 -25.72
CA ILE A 26 38.89 32.97 -26.70
C ILE A 26 40.16 33.42 -25.97
N THR A 27 40.02 34.27 -24.94
CA THR A 27 41.19 34.76 -24.17
C THR A 27 41.91 33.64 -23.44
N PHE A 28 41.17 32.70 -22.83
CA PHE A 28 41.74 31.55 -22.14
C PHE A 28 42.45 30.60 -23.11
N PHE A 29 41.88 30.36 -24.28
CA PHE A 29 42.50 29.55 -25.32
C PHE A 29 43.78 30.17 -25.85
N GLY A 30 43.79 31.48 -26.02
CA GLY A 30 44.99 32.27 -26.36
C GLY A 30 46.10 32.12 -25.32
N VAL A 31 45.79 32.35 -24.05
CA VAL A 31 46.75 32.20 -22.94
C VAL A 31 47.30 30.79 -22.83
N LYS A 32 46.40 29.77 -22.91
CA LYS A 32 46.76 28.34 -22.93
C LYS A 32 47.79 28.04 -24.05
N THR A 33 47.52 28.56 -25.26
CA THR A 33 48.40 28.33 -26.42
C THR A 33 49.79 28.93 -26.21
N ILE A 34 49.84 30.13 -25.64
CA ILE A 34 51.12 30.80 -25.29
C ILE A 34 51.90 29.99 -24.26
N ILE A 35 51.25 29.55 -23.18
CA ILE A 35 51.87 28.73 -22.13
C ILE A 35 52.43 27.41 -22.69
N ILE A 36 51.65 26.73 -23.52
CA ILE A 36 52.06 25.48 -24.17
C ILE A 36 53.28 25.74 -25.10
N LYS A 37 53.29 26.86 -25.87
CA LYS A 37 54.45 27.24 -26.68
C LYS A 37 55.72 27.49 -25.84
N LEU A 38 55.58 28.15 -24.71
CA LEU A 38 56.72 28.41 -23.79
C LEU A 38 57.26 27.15 -23.19
N ILE A 39 56.41 26.16 -22.76
CA ILE A 39 56.80 24.84 -22.25
C ILE A 39 57.55 24.05 -23.33
N LYS A 40 57.04 24.07 -24.59
CA LYS A 40 57.67 23.39 -25.71
C LYS A 40 59.09 23.97 -25.99
N ARG A 41 59.31 25.25 -25.74
CA ARG A 41 60.59 25.93 -26.03
C ARG A 41 61.64 25.70 -24.94
N LYS A 42 61.28 25.55 -23.68
CA LYS A 42 62.19 25.58 -22.52
C LYS A 42 62.63 24.22 -21.92
N SER A 43 61.96 23.09 -22.23
CA SER A 43 62.23 21.83 -21.55
C SER A 43 62.45 20.68 -22.52
N LYS A 44 63.57 19.94 -22.33
CA LYS A 44 63.88 18.69 -23.11
C LYS A 44 63.27 17.43 -22.51
N GLN A 45 63.02 17.35 -21.23
CA GLN A 45 62.57 16.16 -20.53
C GLN A 45 61.15 16.36 -19.88
N SER A 46 60.26 15.38 -19.98
CA SER A 46 58.91 15.39 -19.36
C SER A 46 57.87 16.36 -19.96
N LYS A 47 57.93 16.68 -21.28
CA LYS A 47 57.02 17.63 -21.93
C LYS A 47 55.55 17.18 -21.88
N ARG A 48 55.29 15.88 -22.06
CA ARG A 48 53.90 15.38 -22.16
C ARG A 48 53.13 15.56 -20.87
N LEU A 49 53.75 15.24 -19.72
CA LEU A 49 53.09 15.37 -18.41
C LEU A 49 52.74 16.82 -18.12
N LYS A 50 53.68 17.76 -18.35
CA LYS A 50 53.45 19.20 -18.12
C LYS A 50 52.36 19.77 -19.03
N ILE A 51 52.33 19.38 -20.30
CA ILE A 51 51.28 19.83 -21.26
C ILE A 51 49.92 19.25 -20.84
N ASN A 52 49.83 17.98 -20.45
CA ASN A 52 48.58 17.38 -19.99
C ASN A 52 48.09 18.05 -18.68
N MET A 53 48.99 18.35 -17.76
CA MET A 53 48.68 19.05 -16.52
C MET A 53 48.11 20.45 -16.79
N VAL A 54 48.75 21.21 -17.67
CA VAL A 54 48.23 22.54 -18.11
C VAL A 54 46.89 22.38 -18.80
N ASN A 55 46.71 21.39 -19.70
CA ASN A 55 45.45 21.16 -20.36
C ASN A 55 44.34 20.89 -19.36
N ASN A 56 44.56 20.00 -18.39
CA ASN A 56 43.55 19.62 -17.38
C ASN A 56 43.22 20.82 -16.47
N ILE A 57 44.22 21.56 -16.00
CA ILE A 57 44.00 22.77 -15.16
C ILE A 57 43.19 23.81 -15.94
N PHE A 58 43.54 24.07 -17.20
CA PHE A 58 42.81 25.07 -18.02
C PHE A 58 41.38 24.59 -18.30
N THR A 59 41.19 23.30 -18.60
CA THR A 59 39.85 22.74 -18.81
C THR A 59 38.99 22.86 -17.56
N LEU A 60 39.54 22.50 -16.39
CA LEU A 60 38.85 22.64 -15.11
C LEU A 60 38.47 24.10 -14.86
N PHE A 61 39.40 25.02 -15.10
CA PHE A 61 39.14 26.44 -14.86
C PHE A 61 38.09 27.02 -15.80
N VAL A 62 38.07 26.63 -17.07
CA VAL A 62 37.02 27.01 -18.04
C VAL A 62 35.65 26.50 -17.60
N ILE A 63 35.57 25.23 -17.14
CA ILE A 63 34.31 24.67 -16.62
C ILE A 63 33.80 25.48 -15.42
N LEU A 64 34.68 25.78 -14.46
CA LEU A 64 34.32 26.57 -13.29
C LEU A 64 33.87 28.00 -13.66
N LEU A 65 34.51 28.63 -14.63
CA LEU A 65 34.11 29.97 -15.09
C LEU A 65 32.74 29.93 -15.77
N ILE A 66 32.52 28.99 -16.67
CA ILE A 66 31.21 28.82 -17.34
C ILE A 66 30.13 28.60 -16.29
N PHE A 67 30.38 27.70 -15.34
CA PHE A 67 29.45 27.42 -14.25
C PHE A 67 29.13 28.69 -13.43
N ASN A 68 30.15 29.50 -13.12
CA ASN A 68 29.94 30.73 -12.37
C ASN A 68 29.12 31.76 -13.16
N ILE A 69 29.44 31.97 -14.44
CA ILE A 69 28.71 32.92 -15.29
C ILE A 69 27.23 32.52 -15.45
N TRP A 70 26.97 31.22 -15.57
CA TRP A 70 25.62 30.67 -15.81
C TRP A 70 24.90 30.18 -14.55
N SER A 71 25.51 30.38 -13.38
CA SER A 71 24.95 29.82 -12.12
C SER A 71 23.53 30.30 -11.84
N ASN A 72 23.20 31.56 -12.08
CA ASN A 72 21.86 32.10 -11.87
C ASN A 72 20.82 31.50 -12.82
N GLU A 73 21.19 31.25 -14.08
CA GLU A 73 20.32 30.65 -15.08
C GLU A 73 20.11 29.16 -14.77
N ILE A 74 21.19 28.46 -14.39
CA ILE A 74 21.14 27.10 -13.95
C ILE A 74 20.24 26.97 -12.70
N GLN A 75 20.36 27.87 -11.74
CA GLN A 75 19.51 27.93 -10.56
C GLN A 75 18.02 28.12 -10.93
N LYS A 76 17.71 29.14 -11.75
CA LYS A 76 16.35 29.42 -12.19
C LYS A 76 15.75 28.21 -12.94
N PHE A 77 16.54 27.60 -13.82
CA PHE A 77 16.15 26.41 -14.55
C PHE A 77 15.92 25.22 -13.62
N ALA A 78 16.81 25.01 -12.64
CA ALA A 78 16.66 23.95 -11.64
C ALA A 78 15.39 24.12 -10.80
N PHE A 79 15.09 25.36 -10.35
CA PHE A 79 13.85 25.64 -9.63
C PHE A 79 12.60 25.43 -10.50
N SER A 80 12.66 25.84 -11.78
CA SER A 80 11.56 25.61 -12.73
C SER A 80 11.31 24.12 -12.96
N ILE A 81 12.37 23.32 -13.16
CA ILE A 81 12.26 21.86 -13.29
C ILE A 81 11.74 21.24 -11.99
N ALA A 82 12.26 21.67 -10.82
CA ALA A 82 11.79 21.15 -9.54
C ALA A 82 10.29 21.41 -9.35
N ALA A 83 9.80 22.62 -9.66
CA ALA A 83 8.38 22.94 -9.60
C ALA A 83 7.54 22.06 -10.55
N PHE A 84 8.04 21.84 -11.77
CA PHE A 84 7.38 20.97 -12.76
C PHE A 84 7.34 19.51 -12.30
N ILE A 85 8.45 18.99 -11.74
CA ILE A 85 8.50 17.62 -11.20
C ILE A 85 7.51 17.48 -10.04
N VAL A 86 7.45 18.45 -9.12
CA VAL A 86 6.48 18.43 -8.02
C VAL A 86 5.05 18.41 -8.56
N ALA A 87 4.74 19.22 -9.55
CA ALA A 87 3.41 19.24 -10.17
C ALA A 87 3.04 17.87 -10.81
N ILE A 88 3.98 17.24 -11.52
CA ILE A 88 3.77 15.89 -12.10
C ILE A 88 3.57 14.85 -10.99
N VAL A 89 4.41 14.85 -9.95
CA VAL A 89 4.30 13.90 -8.84
C VAL A 89 2.95 14.04 -8.13
N LEU A 90 2.50 15.28 -7.90
CA LEU A 90 1.17 15.52 -7.30
C LEU A 90 0.04 15.05 -8.22
N ALA A 91 0.14 15.31 -9.52
CA ALA A 91 -0.87 14.89 -10.49
C ALA A 91 -0.95 13.35 -10.66
N THR A 92 0.19 12.65 -10.47
CA THR A 92 0.28 11.19 -10.64
C THR A 92 0.29 10.43 -9.33
N ARG A 93 0.09 11.10 -8.21
CA ARG A 93 0.19 10.54 -6.85
C ARG A 93 -0.60 9.24 -6.68
N GLU A 94 -1.84 9.21 -7.15
CA GLU A 94 -2.71 8.03 -6.99
C GLU A 94 -2.20 6.82 -7.76
N PHE A 95 -1.68 7.03 -8.97
CA PHE A 95 -1.07 5.96 -9.75
C PHE A 95 0.17 5.39 -9.07
N ILE A 96 1.02 6.26 -8.53
CA ILE A 96 2.21 5.85 -7.78
C ILE A 96 1.80 5.06 -6.54
N GLN A 97 0.78 5.50 -5.82
CA GLN A 97 0.24 4.78 -4.66
C GLN A 97 -0.35 3.41 -5.03
N CYS A 98 -1.06 3.30 -6.17
CA CYS A 98 -1.55 2.01 -6.65
C CYS A 98 -0.40 1.05 -6.96
N PHE A 99 0.65 1.53 -7.60
CA PHE A 99 1.82 0.71 -7.90
C PHE A 99 2.55 0.24 -6.62
N ILE A 100 2.73 1.12 -5.64
CA ILE A 100 3.30 0.77 -4.33
C ILE A 100 2.40 -0.26 -3.62
N GLY A 101 1.07 -0.08 -3.67
CA GLY A 101 0.10 -1.03 -3.13
C GLY A 101 0.21 -2.41 -3.76
N PHE A 102 0.39 -2.47 -5.07
CA PHE A 102 0.63 -3.72 -5.78
C PHE A 102 1.91 -4.43 -5.29
N ILE A 103 3.02 -3.71 -5.18
CA ILE A 103 4.28 -4.26 -4.64
C ILE A 103 4.08 -4.77 -3.20
N TYR A 104 3.36 -4.01 -2.37
CA TYR A 104 3.03 -4.41 -1.00
C TYR A 104 2.29 -5.76 -0.97
N ILE A 105 1.26 -5.94 -1.81
CA ILE A 105 0.49 -7.20 -1.88
C ILE A 105 1.36 -8.35 -2.35
N LEU A 106 2.21 -8.15 -3.37
CA LEU A 106 3.10 -9.18 -3.88
C LEU A 106 4.11 -9.66 -2.83
N THR A 107 4.59 -8.74 -2.00
CA THR A 107 5.63 -9.00 -1.00
C THR A 107 5.03 -9.61 0.27
N SER A 108 4.00 -8.98 0.83
CA SER A 108 3.40 -9.39 2.11
C SER A 108 2.38 -10.52 1.98
N ARG A 109 1.77 -10.68 0.80
CA ARG A 109 0.75 -11.70 0.48
C ARG A 109 -0.34 -11.82 1.54
N PRO A 110 -1.05 -10.73 1.87
CA PRO A 110 -2.07 -10.76 2.91
C PRO A 110 -3.27 -11.63 2.56
N PHE A 111 -3.47 -11.91 1.27
CA PHE A 111 -4.50 -12.78 0.72
C PHE A 111 -4.03 -13.45 -0.57
N ARG A 112 -4.79 -14.41 -1.06
CA ARG A 112 -4.60 -15.13 -2.33
C ARG A 112 -5.84 -14.98 -3.21
N ILE A 113 -5.70 -15.27 -4.51
CA ILE A 113 -6.84 -15.41 -5.41
C ILE A 113 -7.74 -16.54 -4.89
N GLY A 114 -9.04 -16.29 -4.81
CA GLY A 114 -10.04 -17.18 -4.24
C GLY A 114 -10.28 -16.98 -2.73
N ASP A 115 -9.49 -16.14 -2.05
CA ASP A 115 -9.77 -15.79 -0.66
C ASP A 115 -10.95 -14.81 -0.57
N TRP A 116 -11.76 -14.97 0.47
CA TRP A 116 -12.75 -13.98 0.82
C TRP A 116 -12.14 -12.96 1.76
N ILE A 117 -12.24 -11.71 1.38
CA ILE A 117 -11.64 -10.61 2.14
C ILE A 117 -12.65 -9.49 2.37
N GLN A 118 -12.40 -8.76 3.45
CA GLN A 118 -13.02 -7.47 3.67
C GLN A 118 -11.96 -6.37 3.52
N VAL A 119 -12.24 -5.40 2.67
CA VAL A 119 -11.44 -4.18 2.51
C VAL A 119 -12.32 -2.98 2.86
N GLY A 120 -12.06 -2.37 3.99
CA GLY A 120 -12.95 -1.33 4.54
C GLY A 120 -14.38 -1.85 4.73
N LYS A 121 -15.32 -1.31 3.96
CA LYS A 121 -16.74 -1.72 3.99
C LYS A 121 -17.12 -2.79 2.95
N TYR A 122 -16.22 -3.15 2.05
CA TYR A 122 -16.49 -4.05 0.93
C TYR A 122 -16.09 -5.48 1.30
N TYR A 123 -16.97 -6.43 0.95
CA TYR A 123 -16.76 -7.87 1.13
C TYR A 123 -16.74 -8.54 -0.24
N GLY A 124 -15.83 -9.46 -0.46
CA GLY A 124 -15.80 -10.19 -1.72
C GLY A 124 -14.70 -11.22 -1.82
N GLU A 125 -14.83 -12.09 -2.80
CA GLU A 125 -13.79 -13.05 -3.19
C GLU A 125 -12.78 -12.38 -4.10
N VAL A 126 -11.51 -12.58 -3.84
CA VAL A 126 -10.41 -12.08 -4.69
C VAL A 126 -10.43 -12.82 -6.02
N HIS A 127 -10.82 -12.13 -7.08
CA HIS A 127 -10.83 -12.66 -8.43
C HIS A 127 -9.48 -12.46 -9.13
N SER A 128 -8.96 -11.24 -9.09
CA SER A 128 -7.66 -10.90 -9.71
C SER A 128 -7.06 -9.66 -9.06
N ASN A 129 -5.75 -9.52 -9.17
CA ASN A 129 -5.03 -8.33 -8.73
C ASN A 129 -4.06 -7.91 -9.83
N ASP A 130 -4.19 -6.69 -10.31
CA ASP A 130 -3.27 -6.05 -11.25
C ASP A 130 -2.53 -4.86 -10.60
N TRP A 131 -1.67 -4.19 -11.36
CA TRP A 131 -0.84 -3.10 -10.82
C TRP A 131 -1.65 -1.87 -10.34
N ALA A 132 -2.87 -1.69 -10.82
CA ALA A 132 -3.71 -0.53 -10.50
C ALA A 132 -4.80 -0.86 -9.50
N LYS A 133 -5.39 -2.05 -9.57
CA LYS A 133 -6.59 -2.41 -8.83
C LYS A 133 -6.65 -3.88 -8.42
N LEU A 134 -7.35 -4.12 -7.34
CA LEU A 134 -7.84 -5.42 -6.92
C LEU A 134 -9.28 -5.59 -7.42
N THR A 135 -9.58 -6.73 -8.03
CA THR A 135 -10.94 -7.11 -8.47
C THR A 135 -11.52 -8.11 -7.50
N LEU A 136 -12.68 -7.79 -6.93
CA LEU A 136 -13.41 -8.69 -6.04
C LEU A 136 -14.77 -9.05 -6.65
N LEU A 137 -15.18 -10.29 -6.50
CA LEU A 137 -16.58 -10.70 -6.69
C LEU A 137 -17.32 -10.40 -5.40
N GLU A 138 -18.28 -9.49 -5.44
CA GLU A 138 -18.99 -9.04 -4.25
C GLU A 138 -19.77 -10.19 -3.62
N VAL A 139 -19.60 -10.32 -2.30
CA VAL A 139 -20.31 -11.28 -1.46
C VAL A 139 -21.13 -10.49 -0.43
N ASN A 140 -22.38 -10.89 -0.24
CA ASN A 140 -23.21 -10.31 0.78
C ASN A 140 -22.74 -10.75 2.17
N LYS A 141 -22.61 -9.79 3.09
CA LYS A 141 -22.13 -10.02 4.46
C LYS A 141 -23.04 -10.92 5.29
N PHE A 142 -24.37 -10.90 5.00
CA PHE A 142 -25.36 -11.57 5.84
C PHE A 142 -25.61 -13.02 5.46
N ASP A 143 -25.63 -13.32 4.15
CA ASP A 143 -25.95 -14.65 3.63
C ASP A 143 -24.77 -15.33 2.93
N TYR A 144 -23.64 -14.64 2.84
CA TYR A 144 -22.41 -15.11 2.18
C TYR A 144 -22.63 -15.55 0.71
N GLN A 145 -23.69 -15.03 0.06
CA GLN A 145 -23.99 -15.32 -1.34
C GLN A 145 -23.35 -14.28 -2.26
N TYR A 146 -22.98 -14.71 -3.46
CA TYR A 146 -22.52 -13.79 -4.49
C TYR A 146 -23.68 -12.90 -4.96
N THR A 147 -23.45 -11.59 -4.94
CA THR A 147 -24.44 -10.61 -5.40
C THR A 147 -24.50 -10.47 -6.93
N GLY A 148 -23.56 -11.11 -7.65
CA GLY A 148 -23.38 -10.96 -9.09
C GLY A 148 -22.68 -9.66 -9.49
N LYS A 149 -22.22 -8.86 -8.54
CA LYS A 149 -21.49 -7.61 -8.80
C LYS A 149 -19.99 -7.81 -8.67
N THR A 150 -19.23 -7.00 -9.43
CA THR A 150 -17.78 -6.95 -9.35
C THR A 150 -17.37 -5.61 -8.74
N LEU A 151 -16.50 -5.67 -7.75
CA LEU A 151 -15.93 -4.50 -7.10
C LEU A 151 -14.50 -4.28 -7.60
N TYR A 152 -14.19 -3.05 -7.93
CA TYR A 152 -12.83 -2.62 -8.30
C TYR A 152 -12.27 -1.73 -7.19
N VAL A 153 -11.31 -2.23 -6.45
CA VAL A 153 -10.66 -1.53 -5.33
C VAL A 153 -9.29 -1.07 -5.80
N PRO A 154 -9.03 0.25 -5.89
CA PRO A 154 -7.69 0.75 -6.22
C PRO A 154 -6.65 0.23 -5.22
N ASN A 155 -5.48 -0.18 -5.69
CA ASN A 155 -4.44 -0.71 -4.81
C ASN A 155 -3.93 0.32 -3.79
N SER A 156 -4.11 1.62 -4.05
CA SER A 156 -3.84 2.70 -3.09
C SER A 156 -4.67 2.55 -1.80
N GLN A 157 -5.90 2.07 -1.89
CA GLN A 157 -6.75 1.82 -0.71
C GLN A 157 -6.25 0.64 0.12
N LEU A 158 -5.59 -0.33 -0.49
CA LEU A 158 -5.08 -1.51 0.22
C LEU A 158 -3.91 -1.19 1.17
N ILE A 159 -3.24 -0.04 0.96
CA ILE A 159 -2.20 0.45 1.87
C ILE A 159 -2.82 1.16 3.09
N THR A 160 -3.95 1.84 2.89
CA THR A 160 -4.55 2.73 3.90
C THR A 160 -5.72 2.12 4.64
N SER A 161 -6.31 1.04 4.10
CA SER A 161 -7.46 0.36 4.69
C SER A 161 -7.05 -0.91 5.42
N VAL A 162 -7.82 -1.26 6.44
CA VAL A 162 -7.70 -2.57 7.10
C VAL A 162 -8.18 -3.65 6.13
N ILE A 163 -7.35 -4.64 5.91
CA ILE A 163 -7.68 -5.85 5.15
C ILE A 163 -7.92 -6.98 6.16
N LYS A 164 -9.13 -7.54 6.17
CA LYS A 164 -9.44 -8.75 6.94
C LYS A 164 -9.54 -9.92 5.96
N ASN A 165 -8.69 -10.91 6.12
CA ASN A 165 -8.83 -12.18 5.42
C ASN A 165 -9.84 -13.04 6.19
N LEU A 166 -10.98 -13.34 5.57
CA LEU A 166 -12.08 -14.09 6.18
C LEU A 166 -11.92 -15.60 5.97
N ASN A 167 -11.04 -16.00 5.05
CA ASN A 167 -10.84 -17.40 4.63
C ASN A 167 -9.38 -17.78 4.69
N PHE A 168 -8.81 -17.75 5.86
CA PHE A 168 -7.39 -18.03 6.03
C PHE A 168 -6.99 -19.46 5.56
N LEU A 169 -7.94 -20.43 5.59
CA LEU A 169 -7.75 -21.78 5.08
C LEU A 169 -9.08 -22.34 4.57
N LYS A 170 -9.24 -22.44 3.24
CA LYS A 170 -10.34 -23.14 2.56
C LYS A 170 -11.74 -22.86 3.11
N ARG A 171 -12.06 -21.59 3.39
CA ARG A 171 -13.41 -21.13 3.74
C ARG A 171 -13.96 -21.64 5.10
N TYR A 172 -13.10 -22.08 6.02
CA TYR A 172 -13.48 -22.31 7.41
C TYR A 172 -13.17 -21.07 8.25
N ALA A 173 -14.16 -20.61 9.01
CA ALA A 173 -14.00 -19.47 9.91
C ALA A 173 -14.91 -19.61 11.13
N MET A 174 -14.58 -18.87 12.20
CA MET A 174 -15.48 -18.70 13.33
C MET A 174 -16.57 -17.73 12.94
N HIS A 175 -17.82 -18.18 12.93
CA HIS A 175 -19.01 -17.37 12.67
C HIS A 175 -19.73 -17.09 13.97
N HIS A 176 -20.06 -15.82 14.20
CA HIS A 176 -20.80 -15.37 15.38
C HIS A 176 -22.14 -14.80 14.93
N PHE A 177 -23.20 -15.23 15.57
CA PHE A 177 -24.51 -14.59 15.41
C PHE A 177 -25.21 -14.47 16.77
N THR A 178 -26.09 -13.49 16.91
CA THR A 178 -26.71 -13.15 18.18
C THR A 178 -28.22 -13.10 18.03
N ILE A 179 -28.92 -13.79 18.90
CA ILE A 179 -30.36 -13.71 19.02
C ILE A 179 -30.68 -12.87 20.26
N VAL A 180 -31.51 -11.84 20.08
CA VAL A 180 -31.94 -10.94 21.14
C VAL A 180 -33.42 -11.20 21.43
N ARG A 181 -33.77 -11.34 22.71
CA ARG A 181 -35.14 -11.57 23.20
C ARG A 181 -35.39 -10.79 24.48
N ASP A 182 -36.70 -10.59 24.80
CA ASP A 182 -37.12 -10.07 26.07
C ASP A 182 -36.57 -10.93 27.23
N ASP A 183 -36.65 -10.45 28.47
CA ASP A 183 -36.19 -11.13 29.68
C ASP A 183 -37.22 -12.15 30.26
N SER A 184 -38.28 -12.46 29.50
CA SER A 184 -39.41 -13.29 29.97
C SER A 184 -39.07 -14.75 30.24
N VAL A 185 -38.00 -15.26 29.61
CA VAL A 185 -37.56 -16.66 29.73
C VAL A 185 -36.08 -16.73 30.07
N ASN A 186 -35.73 -17.63 30.99
CA ASN A 186 -34.35 -17.90 31.35
C ASN A 186 -33.72 -18.89 30.37
N PRO A 187 -32.77 -18.46 29.48
CA PRO A 187 -32.19 -19.33 28.46
C PRO A 187 -31.36 -20.46 29.04
N PHE A 188 -30.83 -20.35 30.24
CA PHE A 188 -30.07 -21.42 30.89
C PHE A 188 -30.89 -22.69 31.15
N THR A 189 -32.22 -22.64 31.07
CA THR A 189 -33.09 -23.80 31.21
C THR A 189 -33.06 -24.75 29.98
N PHE A 190 -32.60 -24.29 28.84
CA PHE A 190 -32.56 -25.05 27.59
C PHE A 190 -31.25 -24.92 26.79
N ILE A 191 -30.26 -24.25 27.35
CA ILE A 191 -28.96 -24.03 26.66
C ILE A 191 -28.26 -25.34 26.31
N ASP A 192 -28.35 -26.35 27.18
CA ASP A 192 -27.75 -27.67 26.94
C ASP A 192 -28.38 -28.39 25.74
N ALA A 193 -29.69 -28.25 25.56
CA ALA A 193 -30.37 -28.79 24.39
C ALA A 193 -29.94 -28.08 23.10
N LEU A 194 -29.70 -26.77 23.16
CA LEU A 194 -29.14 -26.04 22.02
C LEU A 194 -27.71 -26.46 21.70
N TYR A 195 -26.92 -26.73 22.73
CA TYR A 195 -25.56 -27.24 22.57
C TYR A 195 -25.52 -28.58 21.85
N GLU A 196 -26.39 -29.50 22.24
CA GLU A 196 -26.52 -30.80 21.58
C GLU A 196 -26.91 -30.62 20.10
N ARG A 197 -27.90 -29.80 19.79
CA ARG A 197 -28.32 -29.51 18.41
C ARG A 197 -27.22 -28.87 17.58
N ALA A 198 -26.51 -27.91 18.14
CA ALA A 198 -25.37 -27.28 17.48
C ALA A 198 -24.27 -28.30 17.15
N ASN A 199 -23.97 -29.22 18.05
CA ASN A 199 -23.02 -30.31 17.80
C ASN A 199 -23.51 -31.26 16.69
N ILE A 200 -24.80 -31.57 16.64
CA ILE A 200 -25.37 -32.39 15.57
C ILE A 200 -25.20 -31.72 14.21
N TYR A 201 -25.51 -30.41 14.10
CA TYR A 201 -25.36 -29.65 12.86
C TYR A 201 -23.92 -29.48 12.41
N CYS A 202 -22.97 -29.47 13.36
CA CYS A 202 -21.54 -29.37 13.07
C CYS A 202 -20.87 -30.75 12.87
N SER A 203 -21.56 -31.87 13.09
CA SER A 203 -20.98 -33.22 13.06
C SER A 203 -20.38 -33.60 11.70
N GLU A 204 -21.02 -33.18 10.59
CA GLU A 204 -20.59 -33.47 9.21
C GLU A 204 -19.18 -32.99 8.90
N PHE A 205 -18.76 -31.88 9.47
CA PHE A 205 -17.46 -31.24 9.18
C PHE A 205 -16.54 -31.19 10.39
N LYS A 206 -16.88 -31.78 11.51
CA LYS A 206 -16.12 -31.69 12.77
C LYS A 206 -14.66 -32.12 12.63
N GLU A 207 -14.38 -33.25 11.96
CA GLU A 207 -12.99 -33.70 11.76
C GLU A 207 -12.16 -32.74 10.93
N VAL A 208 -12.78 -32.17 9.90
CA VAL A 208 -12.13 -31.17 9.05
C VAL A 208 -11.93 -29.88 9.83
N ALA A 209 -12.90 -29.46 10.62
CA ALA A 209 -12.83 -28.29 11.47
C ALA A 209 -11.68 -28.39 12.51
N ILE A 210 -11.54 -29.54 13.18
CA ILE A 210 -10.43 -29.79 14.12
C ILE A 210 -9.09 -29.62 13.43
N ARG A 211 -8.92 -30.19 12.23
CA ARG A 211 -7.68 -30.07 11.46
C ARG A 211 -7.37 -28.62 11.07
N TYR A 212 -8.38 -27.86 10.65
CA TYR A 212 -8.19 -26.45 10.30
C TYR A 212 -7.94 -25.59 11.52
N ASN A 213 -8.61 -25.84 12.64
CA ASN A 213 -8.33 -25.15 13.90
C ASN A 213 -6.86 -25.30 14.28
N GLN A 214 -6.36 -26.54 14.31
CA GLN A 214 -4.94 -26.82 14.60
C GLN A 214 -3.97 -26.15 13.61
N LEU A 215 -4.31 -26.12 12.32
CA LEU A 215 -3.48 -25.43 11.32
C LEU A 215 -3.43 -23.91 11.55
N ILE A 216 -4.54 -23.30 11.96
CA ILE A 216 -4.60 -21.87 12.27
C ILE A 216 -3.79 -21.58 13.53
N GLU A 217 -4.00 -22.34 14.60
CA GLU A 217 -3.28 -22.22 15.86
C GLU A 217 -1.76 -22.36 15.67
N ASN A 218 -1.32 -23.40 14.98
CA ASN A 218 0.10 -23.63 14.68
C ASN A 218 0.72 -22.52 13.81
N ARG A 219 -0.05 -21.92 12.92
CA ARG A 219 0.47 -20.88 12.03
C ARG A 219 0.54 -19.52 12.69
N LEU A 220 -0.41 -19.20 13.56
CA LEU A 220 -0.51 -17.90 14.21
C LEU A 220 0.12 -17.91 15.61
N ASP A 221 0.49 -19.10 16.11
CA ASP A 221 1.01 -19.31 17.49
C ASP A 221 0.05 -18.76 18.55
N ILE A 222 -1.25 -19.05 18.36
CA ILE A 222 -2.33 -18.63 19.26
C ILE A 222 -3.29 -19.79 19.47
N THR A 223 -4.04 -19.76 20.57
CA THR A 223 -5.19 -20.65 20.80
C THR A 223 -6.47 -19.92 20.42
N ILE A 224 -7.31 -20.52 19.60
CA ILE A 224 -8.62 -19.99 19.20
C ILE A 224 -9.75 -20.82 19.77
N GLU A 225 -10.89 -20.18 20.01
CA GLU A 225 -12.11 -20.90 20.37
C GLU A 225 -12.57 -21.77 19.20
N GLY A 226 -12.89 -23.00 19.48
CA GLY A 226 -13.33 -23.94 18.48
C GLY A 226 -12.49 -25.22 18.52
N PRO A 227 -12.80 -26.24 17.73
CA PRO A 227 -13.82 -26.32 16.70
C PRO A 227 -15.24 -26.61 17.20
N ASP A 228 -15.42 -26.81 18.49
CA ASP A 228 -16.74 -27.08 19.06
C ASP A 228 -17.60 -25.81 19.12
N PRO A 229 -18.92 -25.90 18.88
CA PRO A 229 -19.82 -24.76 19.02
C PRO A 229 -19.78 -24.21 20.42
N HIS A 230 -19.81 -22.88 20.56
CA HIS A 230 -19.88 -22.21 21.85
C HIS A 230 -21.14 -21.32 21.91
N ILE A 231 -21.86 -21.37 23.04
CA ILE A 231 -23.08 -20.58 23.25
C ILE A 231 -22.91 -19.78 24.53
N GLN A 232 -22.99 -18.47 24.42
CA GLN A 232 -22.86 -17.53 25.52
C GLN A 232 -24.15 -16.75 25.72
N VAL A 233 -24.57 -16.58 26.96
CA VAL A 233 -25.69 -15.71 27.32
C VAL A 233 -25.13 -14.40 27.87
N ALA A 234 -25.65 -13.30 27.35
CA ALA A 234 -25.31 -11.93 27.77
C ALA A 234 -26.58 -11.10 27.91
N THR A 235 -26.43 -9.87 28.38
CA THR A 235 -27.52 -8.89 28.44
C THR A 235 -27.19 -7.72 27.51
N SER A 236 -28.18 -7.22 26.77
CA SER A 236 -28.03 -6.03 25.95
C SER A 236 -27.99 -4.76 26.81
N ASP A 237 -27.55 -3.64 26.21
CA ASP A 237 -27.57 -2.32 26.86
C ASP A 237 -28.99 -1.88 27.27
N LEU A 238 -30.02 -2.45 26.65
CA LEU A 238 -31.43 -2.20 26.96
C LEU A 238 -32.03 -3.15 28.01
N GLY A 239 -31.24 -4.12 28.47
CA GLY A 239 -31.67 -5.12 29.45
C GLY A 239 -32.22 -6.41 28.84
N ASP A 240 -32.32 -6.51 27.52
CA ASP A 240 -32.80 -7.72 26.84
C ASP A 240 -31.77 -8.86 26.92
N THR A 241 -32.28 -10.09 26.92
CA THR A 241 -31.43 -11.29 26.88
C THR A 241 -30.83 -11.47 25.50
N GLN A 242 -29.52 -11.61 25.46
CA GLN A 242 -28.74 -11.94 24.24
C GLN A 242 -28.18 -13.34 24.35
N VAL A 243 -28.39 -14.15 23.30
CA VAL A 243 -27.74 -15.46 23.17
C VAL A 243 -26.82 -15.41 21.95
N ILE A 244 -25.53 -15.54 22.20
CA ILE A 244 -24.46 -15.44 21.20
C ILE A 244 -24.00 -16.84 20.87
N PHE A 245 -24.08 -17.20 19.60
CA PHE A 245 -23.60 -18.47 19.07
C PHE A 245 -22.28 -18.24 18.34
N SER A 246 -21.29 -19.05 18.65
CA SER A 246 -19.98 -19.10 17.98
C SER A 246 -19.81 -20.49 17.37
N VAL A 247 -19.71 -20.55 16.05
CA VAL A 247 -19.68 -21.84 15.32
C VAL A 247 -18.51 -21.81 14.33
N PHE A 248 -17.60 -22.78 14.43
CA PHE A 248 -16.50 -22.94 13.49
C PHE A 248 -16.91 -23.85 12.34
N CYS A 249 -17.27 -23.28 11.20
CA CYS A 249 -17.80 -24.02 10.07
C CYS A 249 -17.35 -23.43 8.72
N PRO A 250 -17.60 -24.17 7.61
CA PRO A 250 -17.46 -23.60 6.27
C PRO A 250 -18.38 -22.38 6.14
N THR A 251 -17.84 -21.27 5.62
CA THR A 251 -18.61 -20.01 5.47
C THR A 251 -19.89 -20.21 4.64
N GLU A 252 -19.88 -21.14 3.68
CA GLU A 252 -21.04 -21.48 2.85
C GLU A 252 -22.20 -22.13 3.64
N LYS A 253 -21.87 -22.81 4.75
CA LYS A 253 -22.85 -23.48 5.64
C LYS A 253 -23.30 -22.61 6.80
N ALA A 254 -22.62 -21.48 7.02
CA ALA A 254 -22.85 -20.63 8.20
C ALA A 254 -24.31 -20.18 8.31
N LEU A 255 -24.90 -19.68 7.22
CA LEU A 255 -26.29 -19.23 7.20
C LEU A 255 -27.27 -20.38 7.46
N GLU A 256 -27.05 -21.56 6.88
CA GLU A 256 -27.90 -22.74 7.09
C GLU A 256 -27.92 -23.14 8.57
N ILE A 257 -26.75 -23.14 9.20
CA ILE A 257 -26.60 -23.50 10.62
C ILE A 257 -27.26 -22.43 11.50
N GLU A 258 -27.04 -21.15 11.19
CA GLU A 258 -27.68 -20.05 11.88
C GLU A 258 -29.21 -20.16 11.85
N GLN A 259 -29.80 -20.43 10.68
CA GLN A 259 -31.26 -20.57 10.54
C GLN A 259 -31.79 -21.78 11.31
N LYS A 260 -31.11 -22.91 11.29
CA LYS A 260 -31.48 -24.09 12.06
C LYS A 260 -31.45 -23.83 13.57
N LEU A 261 -30.34 -23.25 14.05
CA LEU A 261 -30.19 -22.91 15.47
C LEU A 261 -31.18 -21.86 15.93
N THR A 262 -31.48 -20.89 15.06
CA THR A 262 -32.49 -19.88 15.35
C THR A 262 -33.88 -20.49 15.47
N ALA A 263 -34.26 -21.41 14.58
CA ALA A 263 -35.54 -22.13 14.64
C ALA A 263 -35.65 -22.97 15.91
N ASP A 264 -34.59 -23.70 16.27
CA ASP A 264 -34.56 -24.49 17.49
C ASP A 264 -34.63 -23.61 18.74
N PHE A 265 -33.89 -22.50 18.77
CA PHE A 265 -33.97 -21.53 19.85
C PHE A 265 -35.38 -20.99 20.01
N MET A 266 -36.03 -20.61 18.93
CA MET A 266 -37.39 -20.10 18.95
C MET A 266 -38.38 -21.14 19.49
N THR A 267 -38.25 -22.41 19.05
CA THR A 267 -39.11 -23.51 19.54
C THR A 267 -38.98 -23.68 21.04
N LEU A 268 -37.74 -23.80 21.53
CA LEU A 268 -37.46 -23.97 22.96
C LEU A 268 -37.85 -22.73 23.81
N TRP A 269 -37.71 -21.55 23.25
CA TRP A 269 -38.13 -20.31 23.90
C TRP A 269 -39.63 -20.26 24.12
N PHE A 270 -40.42 -20.58 23.08
CA PHE A 270 -41.89 -20.56 23.18
C PHE A 270 -42.45 -21.72 23.99
N GLU A 271 -41.76 -22.86 24.10
CA GLU A 271 -42.13 -23.95 25.00
C GLU A 271 -41.97 -23.59 26.49
N LYS A 272 -41.09 -22.61 26.81
CA LYS A 272 -40.81 -22.20 28.19
C LYS A 272 -41.49 -20.87 28.58
N LYS A 273 -42.14 -20.18 27.61
CA LYS A 273 -42.91 -18.95 27.87
C LYS A 273 -44.32 -19.30 28.31
#